data_2c7914305609da6fe711fd3ba81d255c
#
_entry.id   2c7914305609da6fe711fd3ba81d255c
#
_cell.length_a   1.000
_cell.length_b   1.000
_cell.length_c   1.000
_cell.angle_alpha   90.00
_cell.angle_beta   90.00
_cell.angle_gamma   90.00
#
_symmetry.space_group_name_H-M   'P 1'
#
loop_
_entity.id
_entity.type
_entity.pdbx_description
1 polymer ?
#
loop_
_entity_poly.entity_id
_entity_poly.type
_entity_poly.pdbx_seq_one_letter_code
_entity_poly.pdbx_strand_id
1 'polypeptide(L)'
;MRKNVKKQLALRVLSTAVLMAMVSSIATAAFADTYDLNTGSVTVETKADGYTYVTQEDTEKGGYAQNSKGDTLDGTYKDTDPNGVTITSNGEQTSNTITVNTADKQTTNVTLENVHIEQPDSHWSGNTDPAPIEIKGNGNTNLELDGNNTVFSGNGKHAGIEKADVNGTGTLTIKDDLNDGGKPKTGTDEDTTGKLVVGGYDNGAGIVAAYNQ
;
A
#
# COMPACT_ATOMS: atom_id res chain seq x y z
N MET A 1 15.34 43.07 -46.13
CA MET A 1 14.84 41.67 -46.04
C MET A 1 15.59 40.76 -45.06
N ARG A 2 16.90 40.76 -44.94
CA ARG A 2 17.65 39.84 -44.06
C ARG A 2 17.38 39.97 -42.53
N LYS A 3 17.01 41.14 -42.02
CA LYS A 3 16.75 41.37 -40.57
C LYS A 3 15.46 40.71 -40.06
N ASN A 4 14.43 40.60 -40.89
CA ASN A 4 13.13 40.03 -40.48
C ASN A 4 13.19 38.49 -40.41
N VAL A 5 13.98 37.85 -41.27
CA VAL A 5 14.15 36.39 -41.27
C VAL A 5 14.84 35.90 -39.98
N LYS A 6 15.86 36.63 -39.49
CA LYS A 6 16.58 36.30 -38.25
C LYS A 6 15.68 36.43 -37.01
N LYS A 7 14.78 37.45 -36.97
CA LYS A 7 13.82 37.60 -35.85
C LYS A 7 12.76 36.52 -35.88
N GLN A 8 12.27 36.10 -37.02
CA GLN A 8 11.29 35.01 -37.12
C GLN A 8 11.91 33.65 -36.79
N LEU A 9 13.18 33.43 -37.16
CA LEU A 9 13.87 32.19 -36.79
C LEU A 9 14.12 32.09 -35.29
N ALA A 10 14.55 33.18 -34.65
CA ALA A 10 14.73 33.24 -33.20
C ALA A 10 13.41 33.02 -32.43
N LEU A 11 12.29 33.59 -32.92
CA LEU A 11 11.00 33.43 -32.28
C LEU A 11 10.47 32.00 -32.42
N ARG A 12 10.73 31.31 -33.53
CA ARG A 12 10.33 29.92 -33.75
C ARG A 12 11.17 28.96 -32.88
N VAL A 13 12.46 29.22 -32.75
CA VAL A 13 13.33 28.38 -31.86
C VAL A 13 12.94 28.57 -30.40
N LEU A 14 12.60 29.80 -29.98
CA LEU A 14 12.19 30.09 -28.62
C LEU A 14 10.83 29.43 -28.29
N SER A 15 9.85 29.45 -29.22
CA SER A 15 8.56 28.81 -29.02
C SER A 15 8.66 27.28 -28.96
N THR A 16 9.55 26.68 -29.76
CA THR A 16 9.77 25.22 -29.72
C THR A 16 10.48 24.79 -28.44
N ALA A 17 11.44 25.57 -27.95
CA ALA A 17 12.12 25.29 -26.71
C ALA A 17 11.19 25.43 -25.49
N VAL A 18 10.30 26.42 -25.48
CA VAL A 18 9.30 26.60 -24.42
C VAL A 18 8.24 25.49 -24.47
N LEU A 19 7.84 25.03 -25.66
CA LEU A 19 6.91 23.90 -25.78
C LEU A 19 7.55 22.58 -25.32
N MET A 20 8.82 22.33 -25.63
CA MET A 20 9.54 21.16 -25.13
C MET A 20 9.77 21.22 -23.61
N ALA A 21 10.03 22.41 -23.05
CA ALA A 21 10.15 22.57 -21.60
C ALA A 21 8.82 22.37 -20.86
N MET A 22 7.68 22.69 -21.48
CA MET A 22 6.36 22.42 -20.90
C MET A 22 5.94 20.95 -21.00
N VAL A 23 6.43 20.21 -21.99
CA VAL A 23 6.11 18.77 -22.13
C VAL A 23 6.98 17.92 -21.19
N SER A 24 8.16 18.41 -20.80
CA SER A 24 9.03 17.68 -19.86
C SER A 24 8.67 17.88 -18.38
N SER A 25 7.67 18.72 -18.08
CA SER A 25 7.19 18.96 -16.71
C SER A 25 5.77 18.43 -16.42
N ILE A 26 5.22 17.61 -17.29
CA ILE A 26 4.16 16.70 -16.87
C ILE A 26 4.92 15.56 -16.18
N ALA A 27 5.31 15.78 -14.92
CA ALA A 27 5.45 14.66 -14.01
C ALA A 27 4.10 13.97 -14.08
N THR A 28 3.99 12.86 -14.78
CA THR A 28 2.92 11.91 -14.51
C THR A 28 3.02 11.69 -13.02
N ALA A 29 2.00 12.09 -12.27
CA ALA A 29 1.88 11.64 -10.91
C ALA A 29 2.07 10.12 -11.04
N ALA A 30 3.14 9.61 -10.46
CA ALA A 30 3.31 8.17 -10.35
C ALA A 30 2.16 7.77 -9.44
N PHE A 31 1.11 7.21 -10.05
CA PHE A 31 0.06 6.58 -9.27
C PHE A 31 0.73 5.44 -8.52
N ALA A 32 0.48 5.34 -7.24
CA ALA A 32 0.92 4.22 -6.44
C ALA A 32 0.58 2.93 -7.20
N ASP A 33 1.53 2.01 -7.31
CA ASP A 33 1.21 0.71 -7.87
C ASP A 33 0.18 0.06 -6.94
N THR A 34 -0.97 -0.29 -7.52
CA THR A 34 -2.08 -0.89 -6.77
C THR A 34 -2.00 -2.41 -6.87
N TYR A 35 -2.08 -3.06 -5.72
CA TYR A 35 -1.99 -4.50 -5.57
C TYR A 35 -3.35 -5.08 -5.16
N ASP A 36 -3.91 -5.93 -6.02
CA ASP A 36 -5.25 -6.51 -5.81
C ASP A 36 -5.17 -7.79 -4.97
N LEU A 37 -5.72 -7.74 -3.76
CA LEU A 37 -5.79 -8.89 -2.86
C LEU A 37 -6.60 -10.06 -3.40
N ASN A 38 -7.49 -9.85 -4.37
CA ASN A 38 -8.21 -10.96 -5.00
C ASN A 38 -7.27 -11.86 -5.81
N THR A 39 -6.13 -11.34 -6.25
CA THR A 39 -5.09 -12.14 -6.92
C THR A 39 -4.35 -13.06 -5.94
N GLY A 40 -4.07 -12.60 -4.73
CA GLY A 40 -3.35 -13.36 -3.69
C GLY A 40 -2.89 -12.49 -2.55
N SER A 41 -2.34 -13.10 -1.50
CA SER A 41 -1.79 -12.40 -0.35
C SER A 41 -0.60 -11.51 -0.75
N VAL A 42 -0.49 -10.33 -0.13
CA VAL A 42 0.54 -9.33 -0.42
C VAL A 42 1.51 -9.22 0.74
N THR A 43 2.80 -9.28 0.44
CA THR A 43 3.87 -8.96 1.39
C THR A 43 4.59 -7.69 0.92
N VAL A 44 4.65 -6.69 1.79
CA VAL A 44 5.37 -5.44 1.59
C VAL A 44 6.56 -5.40 2.53
N GLU A 45 7.77 -5.33 2.00
CA GLU A 45 8.99 -5.33 2.80
C GLU A 45 9.83 -4.08 2.52
N THR A 46 9.99 -3.20 3.51
CA THR A 46 10.98 -2.11 3.42
C THR A 46 12.27 -2.56 4.09
N LYS A 47 13.30 -2.75 3.26
CA LYS A 47 14.61 -3.27 3.70
C LYS A 47 15.51 -2.15 4.24
N ALA A 48 16.62 -2.54 4.86
CA ALA A 48 17.59 -1.60 5.42
C ALA A 48 18.25 -0.67 4.37
N ASP A 49 18.14 -1.00 3.09
CA ASP A 49 18.57 -0.15 1.98
C ASP A 49 17.61 1.01 1.68
N GLY A 50 16.48 1.08 2.39
CA GLY A 50 15.46 2.12 2.27
C GLY A 50 14.49 1.94 1.11
N TYR A 51 14.58 0.81 0.39
CA TYR A 51 13.62 0.49 -0.68
C TYR A 51 12.52 -0.44 -0.19
N THR A 52 11.33 -0.26 -0.77
CA THR A 52 10.18 -1.13 -0.56
C THR A 52 10.11 -2.19 -1.65
N TYR A 53 9.93 -3.42 -1.25
CA TYR A 53 9.80 -4.58 -2.13
C TYR A 53 8.43 -5.21 -1.94
N VAL A 54 7.84 -5.70 -3.03
CA VAL A 54 6.52 -6.33 -2.98
C VAL A 54 6.61 -7.77 -3.47
N THR A 55 5.95 -8.66 -2.74
CA THR A 55 5.73 -10.06 -3.13
C THR A 55 4.24 -10.32 -3.15
N GLN A 56 3.75 -10.89 -4.24
CA GLN A 56 2.37 -11.36 -4.36
C GLN A 56 2.32 -12.61 -5.21
N GLU A 57 1.74 -13.68 -4.68
CA GLU A 57 1.46 -14.90 -5.43
C GLU A 57 0.16 -14.76 -6.22
N ASP A 58 0.11 -15.34 -7.42
CA ASP A 58 -1.13 -15.47 -8.18
C ASP A 58 -1.77 -16.81 -7.85
N THR A 59 -2.80 -16.80 -7.02
CA THR A 59 -3.46 -18.02 -6.53
C THR A 59 -4.28 -18.72 -7.60
N GLU A 60 -4.69 -18.04 -8.66
CA GLU A 60 -5.45 -18.63 -9.76
C GLU A 60 -4.54 -19.25 -10.83
N LYS A 61 -3.47 -18.53 -11.22
CA LYS A 61 -2.58 -18.97 -12.30
C LYS A 61 -1.36 -19.72 -11.80
N GLY A 62 -1.05 -19.60 -10.52
CA GLY A 62 0.18 -20.10 -9.91
C GLY A 62 1.40 -19.24 -10.23
N GLY A 63 2.40 -19.27 -9.33
CA GLY A 63 3.57 -18.42 -9.41
C GLY A 63 3.34 -17.04 -8.82
N TYR A 64 4.02 -16.02 -9.34
CA TYR A 64 3.91 -14.67 -8.84
C TYR A 64 3.02 -13.80 -9.72
N ALA A 65 2.26 -12.90 -9.10
CA ALA A 65 1.48 -11.89 -9.79
C ALA A 65 2.38 -10.89 -10.53
N GLN A 66 1.79 -10.10 -11.40
CA GLN A 66 2.44 -9.00 -12.09
C GLN A 66 1.71 -7.69 -11.78
N ASN A 67 2.47 -6.61 -11.63
CA ASN A 67 1.89 -5.28 -11.51
C ASN A 67 1.34 -4.77 -12.86
N SER A 68 0.75 -3.59 -12.84
CA SER A 68 0.19 -2.95 -14.04
C SER A 68 1.22 -2.68 -15.15
N LYS A 69 2.51 -2.69 -14.82
CA LYS A 69 3.63 -2.49 -15.76
C LYS A 69 4.20 -3.80 -16.29
N GLY A 70 3.74 -4.95 -15.76
CA GLY A 70 4.21 -6.28 -16.13
C GLY A 70 5.44 -6.76 -15.35
N ASP A 71 5.84 -6.06 -14.30
CA ASP A 71 6.93 -6.51 -13.43
C ASP A 71 6.44 -7.62 -12.52
N THR A 72 7.26 -8.65 -12.34
CA THR A 72 6.93 -9.81 -11.51
C THR A 72 7.10 -9.47 -10.02
N LEU A 73 6.09 -9.79 -9.23
CA LEU A 73 6.03 -9.47 -7.79
C LEU A 73 6.59 -10.63 -6.95
N ASP A 74 7.86 -10.94 -7.12
CA ASP A 74 8.58 -12.06 -6.50
C ASP A 74 9.47 -11.65 -5.30
N GLY A 75 9.30 -10.41 -4.82
CA GLY A 75 10.12 -9.83 -3.75
C GLY A 75 11.44 -9.22 -4.22
N THR A 76 11.67 -9.18 -5.53
CA THR A 76 12.78 -8.43 -6.14
C THR A 76 12.31 -7.11 -6.76
N TYR A 77 11.01 -7.00 -7.07
CA TYR A 77 10.44 -5.75 -7.55
C TYR A 77 10.51 -4.66 -6.49
N LYS A 78 11.12 -3.54 -6.86
CA LYS A 78 11.21 -2.34 -6.02
C LYS A 78 10.07 -1.39 -6.36
N ASP A 79 9.19 -1.17 -5.40
CA ASP A 79 8.25 -0.07 -5.49
C ASP A 79 9.00 1.25 -5.32
N THR A 80 8.82 2.15 -6.25
CA THR A 80 9.48 3.46 -6.27
C THR A 80 8.49 4.61 -6.03
N ASP A 81 7.24 4.30 -5.68
CA ASP A 81 6.26 5.31 -5.40
C ASP A 81 6.58 6.04 -4.09
N PRO A 82 6.72 7.36 -4.10
CA PRO A 82 7.00 8.14 -2.89
C PRO A 82 5.85 8.12 -1.86
N ASN A 83 4.62 7.77 -2.30
CA ASN A 83 3.45 7.68 -1.43
C ASN A 83 3.32 6.29 -0.78
N GLY A 84 4.10 5.31 -1.25
CA GLY A 84 4.08 3.93 -0.77
C GLY A 84 3.20 3.01 -1.60
N VAL A 85 2.78 1.91 -1.00
CA VAL A 85 2.06 0.81 -1.65
C VAL A 85 0.56 0.97 -1.43
N THR A 86 -0.25 0.89 -2.50
CA THR A 86 -1.72 0.83 -2.38
C THR A 86 -2.20 -0.60 -2.52
N ILE A 87 -2.99 -1.08 -1.58
CA ILE A 87 -3.58 -2.43 -1.57
C ILE A 87 -5.10 -2.31 -1.57
N THR A 88 -5.75 -3.05 -2.45
CA THR A 88 -7.21 -3.07 -2.58
C THR A 88 -7.74 -4.49 -2.71
N SER A 89 -9.01 -4.70 -2.36
CA SER A 89 -9.80 -5.85 -2.84
C SER A 89 -11.01 -5.38 -3.66
N ASN A 90 -11.04 -4.09 -4.03
CA ASN A 90 -12.19 -3.46 -4.70
C ASN A 90 -13.51 -3.63 -3.90
N GLY A 91 -13.43 -3.79 -2.58
CA GLY A 91 -14.56 -4.08 -1.72
C GLY A 91 -15.06 -5.53 -1.78
N GLU A 92 -14.45 -6.38 -2.57
CA GLU A 92 -14.76 -7.81 -2.62
C GLU A 92 -14.14 -8.52 -1.43
N GLN A 93 -14.90 -9.48 -0.87
CA GLN A 93 -14.44 -10.28 0.27
C GLN A 93 -13.37 -11.27 -0.18
N THR A 94 -12.25 -11.28 0.54
CA THR A 94 -11.15 -12.22 0.32
C THR A 94 -10.65 -12.79 1.66
N SER A 95 -10.02 -13.96 1.63
CA SER A 95 -9.27 -14.52 2.77
C SER A 95 -7.76 -14.26 2.66
N ASN A 96 -7.31 -13.64 1.57
CA ASN A 96 -5.91 -13.28 1.40
C ASN A 96 -5.48 -12.23 2.42
N THR A 97 -4.20 -12.23 2.76
CA THR A 97 -3.64 -11.48 3.88
C THR A 97 -2.65 -10.41 3.42
N ILE A 98 -2.39 -9.46 4.30
CA ILE A 98 -1.36 -8.44 4.12
C ILE A 98 -0.28 -8.63 5.18
N THR A 99 0.97 -8.76 4.77
CA THR A 99 2.13 -8.71 5.67
C THR A 99 2.96 -7.48 5.35
N VAL A 100 3.24 -6.66 6.36
CA VAL A 100 4.15 -5.51 6.23
C VAL A 100 5.35 -5.76 7.12
N ASN A 101 6.54 -5.79 6.54
CA ASN A 101 7.80 -5.98 7.26
C ASN A 101 8.70 -4.75 7.09
N THR A 102 8.98 -4.03 8.16
CA THR A 102 9.76 -2.79 8.10
C THR A 102 11.06 -2.94 8.86
N ALA A 103 12.19 -2.78 8.17
CA ALA A 103 13.52 -2.81 8.79
C ALA A 103 13.71 -1.67 9.80
N ASP A 104 14.62 -1.87 10.75
CA ASP A 104 14.98 -0.85 11.76
C ASP A 104 15.28 0.51 11.10
N LYS A 105 14.78 1.59 11.70
CA LYS A 105 14.91 2.99 11.25
C LYS A 105 14.28 3.31 9.90
N GLN A 106 13.57 2.38 9.28
CA GLN A 106 12.81 2.62 8.06
C GLN A 106 11.34 2.91 8.38
N THR A 107 10.64 3.42 7.38
CA THR A 107 9.18 3.63 7.44
C THR A 107 8.55 3.05 6.18
N THR A 108 7.54 2.20 6.36
CA THR A 108 6.71 1.70 5.26
C THR A 108 5.38 2.43 5.26
N ASN A 109 4.99 2.98 4.10
CA ASN A 109 3.68 3.57 3.89
C ASN A 109 2.83 2.59 3.08
N VAL A 110 1.64 2.29 3.56
CA VAL A 110 0.66 1.42 2.90
C VAL A 110 -0.69 2.09 2.94
N THR A 111 -1.33 2.24 1.79
CA THR A 111 -2.71 2.67 1.66
C THR A 111 -3.61 1.45 1.55
N LEU A 112 -4.64 1.36 2.38
CA LEU A 112 -5.73 0.40 2.27
C LEU A 112 -6.89 1.07 1.56
N GLU A 113 -7.22 0.62 0.36
CA GLU A 113 -8.27 1.19 -0.47
C GLU A 113 -9.39 0.17 -0.70
N ASN A 114 -10.53 0.36 -0.04
CA ASN A 114 -11.68 -0.57 -0.15
C ASN A 114 -11.28 -2.04 0.07
N VAL A 115 -10.48 -2.29 1.10
CA VAL A 115 -10.04 -3.64 1.48
C VAL A 115 -11.13 -4.35 2.26
N HIS A 116 -11.46 -5.60 1.87
CA HIS A 116 -12.38 -6.45 2.61
C HIS A 116 -11.75 -7.83 2.83
N ILE A 117 -11.09 -7.99 3.98
CA ILE A 117 -10.54 -9.28 4.40
C ILE A 117 -11.47 -9.90 5.45
N GLU A 118 -11.92 -11.11 5.19
CA GLU A 118 -12.67 -11.92 6.15
C GLU A 118 -12.15 -13.35 6.09
N GLN A 119 -11.37 -13.72 7.09
CA GLN A 119 -10.83 -15.07 7.16
C GLN A 119 -11.90 -16.05 7.62
N PRO A 120 -11.91 -17.30 7.09
CA PRO A 120 -12.85 -18.32 7.50
C PRO A 120 -12.65 -18.69 8.98
N ASP A 121 -13.75 -19.07 9.63
CA ASP A 121 -13.71 -19.59 10.99
C ASP A 121 -12.83 -20.85 11.07
N SER A 122 -11.78 -20.77 11.86
CA SER A 122 -10.78 -21.83 11.99
C SER A 122 -10.46 -22.21 13.44
N HIS A 123 -11.32 -21.85 14.38
CA HIS A 123 -11.04 -21.99 15.82
C HIS A 123 -10.79 -23.44 16.32
N TRP A 124 -11.20 -24.44 15.55
CA TRP A 124 -11.07 -25.85 15.94
C TRP A 124 -9.81 -26.56 15.44
N SER A 125 -9.06 -26.01 14.53
CA SER A 125 -8.07 -26.79 13.77
C SER A 125 -6.61 -26.61 14.19
N GLY A 126 -6.31 -26.06 15.34
CA GLY A 126 -4.90 -25.81 15.72
C GLY A 126 -4.21 -24.87 14.69
N ASN A 127 -4.97 -24.03 14.06
CA ASN A 127 -4.64 -23.28 12.87
C ASN A 127 -3.46 -22.36 13.09
N THR A 128 -2.58 -22.35 12.12
CA THR A 128 -1.39 -21.48 12.02
C THR A 128 -1.62 -20.34 11.03
N ASP A 129 -2.87 -20.09 10.64
CA ASP A 129 -3.17 -19.00 9.71
C ASP A 129 -2.72 -17.67 10.32
N PRO A 130 -2.06 -16.82 9.54
CA PRO A 130 -1.59 -15.53 10.02
C PRO A 130 -2.76 -14.59 10.30
N ALA A 131 -2.50 -13.49 11.03
CA ALA A 131 -3.46 -12.39 11.12
C ALA A 131 -3.81 -11.86 9.73
N PRO A 132 -5.04 -11.37 9.50
CA PRO A 132 -5.43 -10.73 8.23
C PRO A 132 -4.46 -9.64 7.78
N ILE A 133 -4.06 -8.78 8.72
CA ILE A 133 -2.97 -7.81 8.52
C ILE A 133 -1.92 -8.02 9.61
N GLU A 134 -0.72 -8.39 9.21
CA GLU A 134 0.40 -8.62 10.11
C GLU A 134 1.50 -7.58 9.89
N ILE A 135 1.87 -6.86 10.95
CA ILE A 135 2.92 -5.84 10.93
C ILE A 135 4.14 -6.39 11.65
N LYS A 136 5.27 -6.49 10.95
CA LYS A 136 6.54 -7.04 11.43
C LYS A 136 7.67 -6.02 11.37
N GLY A 137 8.76 -6.34 12.05
CA GLY A 137 10.00 -5.57 12.02
C GLY A 137 10.03 -4.39 12.98
N ASN A 138 11.22 -3.82 13.14
CA ASN A 138 11.53 -2.78 14.12
C ASN A 138 11.34 -1.35 13.59
N GLY A 139 10.98 -1.20 12.32
CA GLY A 139 10.68 0.08 11.69
C GLY A 139 9.24 0.52 11.89
N ASN A 140 8.92 1.70 11.41
CA ASN A 140 7.59 2.28 11.51
C ASN A 140 6.71 1.86 10.33
N THR A 141 5.43 1.65 10.59
CA THR A 141 4.43 1.39 9.54
C THR A 141 3.32 2.42 9.65
N ASN A 142 3.02 3.09 8.54
CA ASN A 142 1.86 3.96 8.41
C ASN A 142 0.84 3.25 7.52
N LEU A 143 -0.37 3.06 8.05
CA LEU A 143 -1.54 2.64 7.29
C LEU A 143 -2.41 3.86 7.02
N GLU A 144 -2.52 4.22 5.76
CA GLU A 144 -3.45 5.24 5.26
C GLU A 144 -4.75 4.54 4.87
N LEU A 145 -5.89 5.17 5.12
CA LEU A 145 -7.20 4.60 4.85
C LEU A 145 -7.89 5.37 3.72
N ASP A 146 -8.24 4.66 2.65
CA ASP A 146 -9.11 5.16 1.59
C ASP A 146 -10.36 4.28 1.50
N GLY A 147 -11.53 4.91 1.35
CA GLY A 147 -12.80 4.22 1.22
C GLY A 147 -13.19 3.39 2.45
N ASN A 148 -13.86 2.26 2.23
CA ASN A 148 -14.38 1.41 3.30
C ASN A 148 -13.50 0.16 3.47
N ASN A 149 -12.80 0.07 4.59
CA ASN A 149 -11.93 -1.06 4.89
C ASN A 149 -12.53 -1.92 6.00
N THR A 150 -12.61 -3.22 5.77
CA THR A 150 -13.14 -4.22 6.70
C THR A 150 -12.14 -5.34 6.86
N VAL A 151 -11.75 -5.67 8.10
CA VAL A 151 -10.71 -6.66 8.37
C VAL A 151 -11.14 -7.52 9.56
N PHE A 152 -11.48 -8.78 9.30
CA PHE A 152 -11.88 -9.74 10.33
C PHE A 152 -10.98 -10.97 10.33
N SER A 153 -10.47 -11.30 11.53
CA SER A 153 -9.80 -12.58 11.77
C SER A 153 -10.85 -13.64 12.04
N GLY A 154 -10.79 -14.76 11.35
CA GLY A 154 -11.56 -15.98 11.65
C GLY A 154 -10.91 -16.88 12.69
N ASN A 155 -9.76 -16.47 13.23
CA ASN A 155 -8.99 -17.25 14.21
C ASN A 155 -8.98 -16.53 15.56
N GLY A 156 -9.44 -17.21 16.62
CA GLY A 156 -9.49 -16.66 17.98
C GLY A 156 -8.11 -16.34 18.61
N LYS A 157 -7.01 -16.69 17.95
CA LYS A 157 -5.66 -16.40 18.40
C LYS A 157 -5.06 -15.12 17.80
N HIS A 158 -5.68 -14.58 16.75
CA HIS A 158 -5.17 -13.42 16.02
C HIS A 158 -6.18 -12.27 16.02
N ALA A 159 -5.64 -11.06 16.09
CA ALA A 159 -6.40 -9.84 15.85
C ALA A 159 -6.62 -9.65 14.34
N GLY A 160 -7.55 -8.77 13.97
CA GLY A 160 -7.69 -8.34 12.58
C GLY A 160 -6.44 -7.63 12.08
N ILE A 161 -5.83 -6.78 12.90
CA ILE A 161 -4.50 -6.18 12.66
C ILE A 161 -3.60 -6.52 13.84
N GLU A 162 -2.47 -7.13 13.57
CA GLU A 162 -1.53 -7.58 14.59
C GLU A 162 -0.13 -7.02 14.32
N LYS A 163 0.42 -6.32 15.32
CA LYS A 163 1.84 -5.98 15.33
C LYS A 163 2.60 -7.10 16.03
N ALA A 164 3.23 -7.97 15.25
CA ALA A 164 3.81 -9.24 15.70
C ALA A 164 5.14 -9.14 16.47
N ASP A 165 5.75 -7.96 16.54
CA ASP A 165 7.09 -7.81 17.13
C ASP A 165 7.05 -7.46 18.62
N VAL A 166 7.40 -8.42 19.44
CA VAL A 166 7.41 -8.34 20.91
C VAL A 166 8.47 -7.40 21.47
N ASN A 167 9.55 -7.22 20.73
CA ASN A 167 10.69 -6.37 21.13
C ASN A 167 10.87 -5.18 20.16
N GLY A 168 9.93 -5.01 19.26
CA GLY A 168 9.99 -3.99 18.22
C GLY A 168 9.85 -2.57 18.79
N THR A 169 10.74 -1.70 18.37
CA THR A 169 10.70 -0.27 18.69
C THR A 169 9.85 0.53 17.69
N GLY A 170 9.46 -0.12 16.58
CA GLY A 170 8.68 0.51 15.53
C GLY A 170 7.23 0.80 15.93
N THR A 171 6.65 1.81 15.34
CA THR A 171 5.27 2.22 15.57
C THR A 171 4.35 1.74 14.45
N LEU A 172 3.09 1.48 14.78
CA LEU A 172 1.99 1.41 13.83
C LEU A 172 1.16 2.69 13.95
N THR A 173 1.04 3.43 12.87
CA THR A 173 0.19 4.62 12.78
C THR A 173 -0.92 4.32 11.78
N ILE A 174 -2.17 4.49 12.18
CA ILE A 174 -3.34 4.38 11.29
C ILE A 174 -3.93 5.77 11.16
N LYS A 175 -4.14 6.23 9.94
CA LYS A 175 -4.55 7.61 9.66
C LYS A 175 -5.41 7.67 8.39
N ASP A 176 -6.04 8.81 8.18
CA ASP A 176 -6.82 9.18 7.02
C ASP A 176 -6.52 10.66 6.71
N ASP A 177 -5.30 10.92 6.20
CA ASP A 177 -4.81 12.28 5.91
C ASP A 177 -4.54 12.54 4.41
N LEU A 178 -4.76 11.53 3.57
CA LEU A 178 -4.70 11.66 2.13
C LEU A 178 -6.10 11.53 1.51
N ASN A 179 -6.30 12.10 0.36
CA ASN A 179 -7.51 11.90 -0.44
C ASN A 179 -7.29 10.77 -1.47
N ASP A 180 -8.38 10.35 -2.16
CA ASP A 180 -8.36 9.35 -3.23
C ASP A 180 -7.42 9.73 -4.39
N GLY A 181 -6.22 9.78 -4.24
CA GLY A 181 -5.20 10.19 -5.21
C GLY A 181 -3.88 10.48 -4.53
N GLY A 182 -3.77 10.09 -3.26
CA GLY A 182 -2.54 10.16 -2.50
C GLY A 182 -2.05 11.58 -2.21
N LYS A 183 -2.94 12.58 -2.25
CA LYS A 183 -2.60 13.97 -1.92
C LYS A 183 -3.04 14.29 -0.49
N PRO A 184 -2.28 15.10 0.25
CA PRO A 184 -2.71 15.55 1.56
C PRO A 184 -4.09 16.20 1.52
N LYS A 185 -4.98 15.83 2.43
CA LYS A 185 -6.29 16.48 2.59
C LYS A 185 -6.09 17.96 2.91
N THR A 186 -6.80 18.80 2.18
CA THR A 186 -6.90 20.23 2.50
C THR A 186 -8.25 20.45 3.19
N GLY A 187 -8.40 21.49 3.99
CA GLY A 187 -9.64 21.73 4.75
C GLY A 187 -10.91 21.95 3.91
N THR A 188 -10.83 21.80 2.59
CA THR A 188 -11.92 21.88 1.63
C THR A 188 -12.17 20.55 0.90
N ASP A 189 -11.34 19.53 1.12
CA ASP A 189 -11.54 18.22 0.50
C ASP A 189 -12.69 17.50 1.20
N GLU A 190 -13.72 17.17 0.45
CA GLU A 190 -14.90 16.46 0.95
C GLU A 190 -14.66 14.97 1.17
N ASP A 191 -13.48 14.48 0.81
CA ASP A 191 -13.11 13.09 1.05
C ASP A 191 -12.80 12.87 2.53
N THR A 192 -13.80 12.37 3.22
CA THR A 192 -13.76 11.98 4.64
C THR A 192 -13.99 10.49 4.80
N THR A 193 -13.68 9.69 3.77
CA THR A 193 -14.24 8.35 3.64
C THR A 193 -13.34 7.23 4.09
N GLY A 194 -12.14 7.51 4.56
CA GLY A 194 -11.28 6.49 5.15
C GLY A 194 -11.91 5.87 6.39
N LYS A 195 -12.54 4.70 6.24
CA LYS A 195 -13.14 3.95 7.33
C LYS A 195 -12.41 2.64 7.54
N LEU A 196 -12.28 2.25 8.80
CA LEU A 196 -11.74 0.96 9.17
C LEU A 196 -12.65 0.28 10.19
N VAL A 197 -13.13 -0.91 9.83
CA VAL A 197 -13.82 -1.83 10.74
C VAL A 197 -12.93 -3.04 10.94
N VAL A 198 -12.49 -3.26 12.17
CA VAL A 198 -11.57 -4.36 12.50
C VAL A 198 -12.17 -5.21 13.60
N GLY A 199 -12.10 -6.53 13.45
CA GLY A 199 -12.57 -7.48 14.45
C GLY A 199 -11.69 -8.72 14.51
N GLY A 200 -11.64 -9.32 15.71
CA GLY A 200 -11.17 -10.68 15.91
C GLY A 200 -12.35 -11.62 16.09
N TYR A 201 -12.11 -12.92 15.96
CA TYR A 201 -13.09 -13.95 16.19
C TYR A 201 -13.45 -14.06 17.70
N ASP A 202 -14.71 -14.32 18.02
CA ASP A 202 -15.23 -14.68 19.36
C ASP A 202 -14.66 -13.87 20.53
N ASN A 203 -14.77 -12.54 20.46
CA ASN A 203 -14.18 -11.56 21.40
C ASN A 203 -12.69 -11.29 21.21
N GLY A 204 -12.09 -11.71 20.11
CA GLY A 204 -10.73 -11.35 19.74
C GLY A 204 -10.58 -9.82 19.57
N ALA A 205 -9.39 -9.30 19.84
CA ALA A 205 -9.10 -7.90 19.63
C ALA A 205 -9.20 -7.52 18.15
N GLY A 206 -9.70 -6.33 17.84
CA GLY A 206 -9.62 -5.81 16.49
C GLY A 206 -8.17 -5.50 16.11
N ILE A 207 -7.47 -4.77 16.97
CA ILE A 207 -6.06 -4.39 16.78
C ILE A 207 -5.31 -4.78 18.04
N VAL A 208 -4.15 -5.43 17.88
CA VAL A 208 -3.27 -5.78 18.98
C VAL A 208 -1.81 -5.40 18.66
N ALA A 209 -1.13 -4.79 19.63
CA ALA A 209 0.32 -4.76 19.65
C ALA A 209 0.81 -6.05 20.31
N ALA A 210 1.89 -6.62 19.79
CA ALA A 210 2.41 -7.93 20.12
C ALA A 210 2.26 -8.31 21.61
N TYR A 211 1.74 -9.50 21.82
CA TYR A 211 1.60 -10.11 23.13
C TYR A 211 2.59 -11.28 23.25
N ASN A 212 3.40 -11.24 24.30
CA ASN A 212 4.24 -12.40 24.67
C ASN A 212 3.33 -13.53 25.15
N GLN A 213 3.25 -14.62 24.43
CA GLN A 213 2.76 -15.90 24.95
C GLN A 213 3.86 -16.69 25.62
#